data_dbd94f3014b7a12ec6aa745ec32f5b9a
#
_entry.id   dbd94f3014b7a12ec6aa745ec32f5b9a
#
_cell.length_a   1.000
_cell.length_b   1.000
_cell.length_c   1.000
_cell.angle_alpha   90.00
_cell.angle_beta   90.00
_cell.angle_gamma   90.00
#
_symmetry.space_group_name_H-M   'P 1'
#
loop_
_entity.id
_entity.type
_entity.pdbx_description
1 polymer ?
#
loop_
_entity_poly.entity_id
_entity_poly.type
_entity_poly.pdbx_seq_one_letter_code
_entity_poly.pdbx_strand_id
1 'polypeptide(L)'
;MRIGGKEFDLKKNTYIMGILNVTPDSLSDGGRYDRLDRAIEHAKQMIQEGVDIIDVGGESTRPGHVQITEEEEIARVVPVIRKLKEEFDIPVSIDTYKSAVAAAAIEAGADLVNDIWGLKYDSKMAGLIAKTGVACCLMHNHENTDYQNFLADFMDDLKECVQIAKDAGIADDRIILDPGVGFGKTYEMNLEIIDKLEIMKELGYPVLLGTSRKSVIGLTLDLPVEEREEGTMVTTVYGVQKGCAFVRVHDVEKNKRAIRMTRALMREHEV
;
A
#
# COMPACT_ATOMS: atom_id res chain seq x y z
N MET A 1 4.76 16.10 -2.05
CA MET A 1 5.58 14.87 -1.92
C MET A 1 5.97 14.39 -3.30
N ARG A 2 7.21 14.00 -3.50
CA ARG A 2 7.68 13.46 -4.78
C ARG A 2 7.96 11.97 -4.68
N ILE A 3 7.43 11.16 -5.60
CA ILE A 3 7.67 9.71 -5.69
C ILE A 3 8.08 9.43 -7.15
N GLY A 4 9.30 8.94 -7.34
CA GLY A 4 9.88 8.85 -8.68
C GLY A 4 9.94 10.20 -9.36
N GLY A 5 9.50 10.26 -10.61
CA GLY A 5 9.42 11.51 -11.39
C GLY A 5 8.17 12.36 -11.13
N LYS A 6 7.18 11.87 -10.32
CA LYS A 6 5.86 12.49 -10.16
C LYS A 6 5.73 13.26 -8.84
N GLU A 7 5.14 14.45 -8.93
CA GLU A 7 4.75 15.28 -7.79
C GLU A 7 3.30 14.96 -7.37
N PHE A 8 3.07 14.83 -6.05
CA PHE A 8 1.77 14.53 -5.44
C PHE A 8 1.35 15.70 -4.55
N ASP A 9 0.23 16.36 -4.88
CA ASP A 9 -0.38 17.38 -4.04
C ASP A 9 -1.32 16.72 -3.02
N LEU A 10 -0.76 16.35 -1.89
CA LEU A 10 -1.43 15.57 -0.84
C LEU A 10 -2.54 16.35 -0.12
N LYS A 11 -2.58 17.68 -0.25
CA LYS A 11 -3.60 18.53 0.39
C LYS A 11 -4.90 18.56 -0.42
N LYS A 12 -4.78 18.48 -1.76
CA LYS A 12 -5.91 18.67 -2.68
C LYS A 12 -6.48 17.38 -3.23
N ASN A 13 -5.70 16.30 -3.21
CA ASN A 13 -6.08 15.06 -3.89
C ASN A 13 -5.92 13.84 -3.00
N THR A 14 -6.65 12.79 -3.35
CA THR A 14 -6.40 11.40 -2.91
C THR A 14 -6.02 10.59 -4.13
N TYR A 15 -4.91 9.90 -4.05
CA TYR A 15 -4.29 9.17 -5.15
C TYR A 15 -4.52 7.67 -5.01
N ILE A 16 -4.45 6.95 -6.12
CA ILE A 16 -4.63 5.48 -6.15
C ILE A 16 -3.29 4.77 -6.32
N MET A 17 -3.00 3.88 -5.39
CA MET A 17 -2.02 2.83 -5.51
C MET A 17 -2.72 1.54 -5.96
N GLY A 18 -2.47 1.10 -7.19
CA GLY A 18 -3.06 -0.10 -7.77
C GLY A 18 -2.26 -1.35 -7.43
N ILE A 19 -2.92 -2.40 -7.00
CA ILE A 19 -2.31 -3.67 -6.58
C ILE A 19 -2.00 -4.54 -7.79
N LEU A 20 -0.73 -4.88 -7.97
CA LEU A 20 -0.26 -5.81 -8.99
C LEU A 20 0.46 -7.01 -8.34
N ASN A 21 -0.31 -8.06 -8.03
CA ASN A 21 0.24 -9.29 -7.49
C ASN A 21 0.80 -10.18 -8.60
N VAL A 22 2.08 -10.56 -8.46
CA VAL A 22 2.79 -11.44 -9.41
C VAL A 22 3.05 -12.82 -8.80
N THR A 23 2.10 -13.32 -7.99
CA THR A 23 2.13 -14.66 -7.41
C THR A 23 1.67 -15.71 -8.42
N PRO A 24 2.10 -17.01 -8.29
CA PRO A 24 1.67 -18.06 -9.20
C PRO A 24 0.15 -18.20 -9.32
N ASP A 25 -0.58 -18.00 -8.21
CA ASP A 25 -2.04 -18.15 -8.15
C ASP A 25 -2.79 -16.98 -8.81
N SER A 26 -2.18 -15.80 -8.86
CA SER A 26 -2.79 -14.62 -9.50
C SER A 26 -2.67 -14.65 -11.04
N LEU A 27 -1.82 -15.52 -11.58
CA LEU A 27 -1.49 -15.63 -13.00
C LEU A 27 -1.53 -17.11 -13.46
N SER A 28 -2.61 -17.84 -13.14
CA SER A 28 -2.79 -19.26 -13.41
C SER A 28 -2.60 -19.63 -14.90
N ASP A 29 -2.01 -20.82 -15.14
CA ASP A 29 -1.94 -21.57 -16.39
C ASP A 29 -1.01 -21.09 -17.52
N GLY A 30 0.04 -20.28 -17.24
CA GLY A 30 1.01 -19.89 -18.25
C GLY A 30 2.47 -20.09 -17.84
N GLY A 31 3.37 -20.23 -18.81
CA GLY A 31 4.81 -20.18 -18.59
C GLY A 31 5.27 -18.80 -18.04
N ARG A 32 6.58 -18.70 -17.72
CA ARG A 32 7.15 -17.47 -17.11
C ARG A 32 6.94 -16.21 -17.98
N TYR A 33 6.96 -16.35 -19.29
CA TYR A 33 6.73 -15.25 -20.24
C TYR A 33 5.27 -14.82 -20.27
N ASP A 34 4.33 -15.77 -20.28
CA ASP A 34 2.90 -15.46 -20.24
C ASP A 34 2.49 -14.72 -18.96
N ARG A 35 3.18 -15.00 -17.83
CA ARG A 35 2.95 -14.30 -16.56
C ARG A 35 3.41 -12.86 -16.60
N LEU A 36 4.60 -12.63 -17.17
CA LEU A 36 5.11 -11.25 -17.32
C LEU A 36 4.17 -10.43 -18.21
N ASP A 37 3.79 -10.97 -19.40
CA ASP A 37 2.93 -10.26 -20.34
C ASP A 37 1.55 -9.95 -19.75
N ARG A 38 0.96 -10.87 -18.98
CA ARG A 38 -0.31 -10.62 -18.26
C ARG A 38 -0.17 -9.55 -17.17
N ALA A 39 0.92 -9.56 -16.43
CA ALA A 39 1.18 -8.52 -15.43
C ALA A 39 1.31 -7.14 -16.09
N ILE A 40 2.01 -7.03 -17.21
CA ILE A 40 2.16 -5.77 -17.95
C ILE A 40 0.84 -5.33 -18.56
N GLU A 41 0.04 -6.23 -19.14
CA GLU A 41 -1.28 -5.88 -19.69
C GLU A 41 -2.25 -5.40 -18.57
N HIS A 42 -2.23 -6.04 -17.40
CA HIS A 42 -2.99 -5.57 -16.24
C HIS A 42 -2.52 -4.19 -15.78
N ALA A 43 -1.21 -3.96 -15.71
CA ALA A 43 -0.67 -2.64 -15.38
C ALA A 43 -1.09 -1.56 -16.38
N LYS A 44 -1.07 -1.87 -17.67
CA LYS A 44 -1.53 -1.00 -18.74
C LYS A 44 -3.01 -0.65 -18.60
N GLN A 45 -3.85 -1.63 -18.26
CA GLN A 45 -5.25 -1.39 -17.93
C GLN A 45 -5.39 -0.42 -16.76
N MET A 46 -4.71 -0.67 -15.62
CA MET A 46 -4.73 0.23 -14.47
C MET A 46 -4.28 1.66 -14.83
N ILE A 47 -3.29 1.82 -15.71
CA ILE A 47 -2.83 3.13 -16.19
C ILE A 47 -3.95 3.83 -16.98
N GLN A 48 -4.64 3.12 -17.87
CA GLN A 48 -5.80 3.65 -18.61
C GLN A 48 -6.95 4.05 -17.70
N GLU A 49 -7.15 3.33 -16.60
CA GLU A 49 -8.13 3.62 -15.56
C GLU A 49 -7.73 4.77 -14.63
N GLY A 50 -6.48 5.25 -14.74
CA GLY A 50 -5.98 6.42 -14.02
C GLY A 50 -5.33 6.10 -12.68
N VAL A 51 -4.65 4.96 -12.54
CA VAL A 51 -3.80 4.66 -11.38
C VAL A 51 -2.67 5.68 -11.25
N ASP A 52 -2.25 5.97 -10.03
CA ASP A 52 -1.20 6.96 -9.75
C ASP A 52 0.14 6.31 -9.40
N ILE A 53 0.11 5.13 -8.79
CA ILE A 53 1.27 4.30 -8.41
C ILE A 53 0.88 2.83 -8.64
N ILE A 54 1.78 2.02 -9.17
CA ILE A 54 1.59 0.56 -9.26
C ILE A 54 2.41 -0.11 -8.16
N ASP A 55 1.76 -0.91 -7.31
CA ASP A 55 2.38 -1.62 -6.21
C ASP A 55 2.57 -3.10 -6.56
N VAL A 56 3.82 -3.51 -6.77
CA VAL A 56 4.18 -4.85 -7.22
C VAL A 56 4.49 -5.72 -6.01
N GLY A 57 3.77 -6.85 -5.87
CA GLY A 57 3.98 -7.81 -4.80
C GLY A 57 4.26 -9.22 -5.32
N GLY A 58 5.34 -9.85 -4.86
CA GLY A 58 5.76 -11.20 -5.25
C GLY A 58 5.38 -12.29 -4.26
N GLU A 59 5.06 -11.91 -3.03
CA GLU A 59 4.62 -12.78 -1.94
C GLU A 59 3.19 -12.41 -1.54
N SER A 60 2.36 -13.41 -1.23
CA SER A 60 1.05 -13.14 -0.62
C SER A 60 1.24 -12.69 0.82
N THR A 61 0.67 -11.57 1.19
CA THR A 61 0.68 -11.06 2.58
C THR A 61 -0.61 -11.41 3.34
N ARG A 62 -1.48 -12.26 2.78
CA ARG A 62 -2.71 -12.71 3.44
C ARG A 62 -2.38 -13.54 4.67
N PRO A 63 -3.17 -13.45 5.75
CA PRO A 63 -2.98 -14.30 6.93
C PRO A 63 -2.91 -15.79 6.56
N GLY A 64 -1.89 -16.50 7.09
CA GLY A 64 -1.69 -17.92 6.81
C GLY A 64 -0.97 -18.25 5.50
N HIS A 65 -0.47 -17.25 4.76
CA HIS A 65 0.37 -17.53 3.58
C HIS A 65 1.70 -18.19 3.96
N VAL A 66 2.26 -18.92 3.00
CA VAL A 66 3.61 -19.49 3.12
C VAL A 66 4.63 -18.44 2.66
N GLN A 67 5.57 -18.14 3.55
CA GLN A 67 6.69 -17.25 3.23
C GLN A 67 7.57 -17.90 2.16
N ILE A 68 7.95 -17.14 1.13
CA ILE A 68 8.88 -17.56 0.08
C ILE A 68 10.30 -17.03 0.34
N THR A 69 11.29 -17.58 -0.35
CA THR A 69 12.67 -17.09 -0.24
C THR A 69 12.85 -15.73 -0.93
N GLU A 70 13.88 -15.01 -0.54
CA GLU A 70 14.24 -13.72 -1.16
C GLU A 70 14.51 -13.90 -2.65
N GLU A 71 15.23 -14.97 -3.03
CA GLU A 71 15.57 -15.28 -4.42
C GLU A 71 14.32 -15.52 -5.27
N GLU A 72 13.36 -16.24 -4.71
CA GLU A 72 12.09 -16.51 -5.40
C GLU A 72 11.28 -15.23 -5.57
N GLU A 73 11.19 -14.41 -4.53
CA GLU A 73 10.48 -13.13 -4.58
C GLU A 73 11.13 -12.18 -5.59
N ILE A 74 12.46 -12.03 -5.57
CA ILE A 74 13.24 -11.24 -6.55
C ILE A 74 12.98 -11.72 -7.97
N ALA A 75 13.00 -13.04 -8.21
CA ALA A 75 12.75 -13.63 -9.52
C ALA A 75 11.34 -13.33 -10.06
N ARG A 76 10.37 -13.11 -9.17
CA ARG A 76 8.99 -12.74 -9.54
C ARG A 76 8.85 -11.24 -9.85
N VAL A 77 9.39 -10.36 -8.98
CA VAL A 77 9.10 -8.93 -9.03
C VAL A 77 10.02 -8.13 -9.96
N VAL A 78 11.31 -8.46 -10.00
CA VAL A 78 12.31 -7.68 -10.75
C VAL A 78 12.02 -7.59 -12.25
N PRO A 79 11.68 -8.69 -12.95
CA PRO A 79 11.34 -8.61 -14.39
C PRO A 79 10.14 -7.71 -14.66
N VAL A 80 9.12 -7.75 -13.79
CA VAL A 80 7.91 -6.93 -13.91
C VAL A 80 8.24 -5.45 -13.69
N ILE A 81 8.96 -5.12 -12.62
CA ILE A 81 9.33 -3.72 -12.31
C ILE A 81 10.17 -3.13 -13.46
N ARG A 82 11.17 -3.87 -13.94
CA ARG A 82 12.01 -3.42 -15.06
C ARG A 82 11.18 -3.12 -16.29
N LYS A 83 10.28 -4.03 -16.66
CA LYS A 83 9.42 -3.89 -17.83
C LYS A 83 8.44 -2.72 -17.68
N LEU A 84 7.86 -2.52 -16.50
CA LEU A 84 7.01 -1.37 -16.20
C LEU A 84 7.75 -0.05 -16.40
N LYS A 85 8.99 0.04 -15.91
CA LYS A 85 9.81 1.27 -16.02
C LYS A 85 10.33 1.52 -17.43
N GLU A 86 10.46 0.48 -18.25
CA GLU A 86 10.81 0.60 -19.68
C GLU A 86 9.63 1.10 -20.52
N GLU A 87 8.40 0.69 -20.21
CA GLU A 87 7.23 0.95 -21.06
C GLU A 87 6.39 2.15 -20.60
N PHE A 88 6.40 2.46 -19.31
CA PHE A 88 5.48 3.46 -18.73
C PHE A 88 6.20 4.48 -17.85
N ASP A 89 5.76 5.73 -17.97
CA ASP A 89 6.18 6.80 -17.04
C ASP A 89 5.22 6.84 -15.84
N ILE A 90 5.36 5.84 -14.94
CA ILE A 90 4.56 5.74 -13.72
C ILE A 90 5.45 5.37 -12.54
N PRO A 91 5.20 5.94 -11.35
CA PRO A 91 5.85 5.47 -10.12
C PRO A 91 5.50 4.00 -9.82
N VAL A 92 6.52 3.23 -9.43
CA VAL A 92 6.39 1.83 -9.07
C VAL A 92 6.80 1.64 -7.61
N SER A 93 5.93 0.99 -6.85
CA SER A 93 6.16 0.55 -5.49
C SER A 93 6.50 -0.93 -5.46
N ILE A 94 7.35 -1.35 -4.53
CA ILE A 94 7.60 -2.75 -4.19
C ILE A 94 6.97 -3.07 -2.83
N ASP A 95 6.03 -4.03 -2.81
CA ASP A 95 5.40 -4.57 -1.59
C ASP A 95 6.27 -5.70 -1.04
N THR A 96 7.14 -5.35 -0.10
CA THR A 96 8.06 -6.31 0.55
C THR A 96 8.55 -5.78 1.89
N TYR A 97 8.79 -6.69 2.82
CA TYR A 97 9.44 -6.43 4.12
C TYR A 97 10.88 -6.97 4.20
N LYS A 98 11.40 -7.48 3.07
CA LYS A 98 12.76 -8.04 2.95
C LYS A 98 13.67 -7.05 2.24
N SER A 99 14.75 -6.62 2.90
CA SER A 99 15.65 -5.60 2.36
C SER A 99 16.38 -6.05 1.08
N ALA A 100 16.69 -7.32 0.94
CA ALA A 100 17.33 -7.85 -0.27
C ALA A 100 16.40 -7.75 -1.49
N VAL A 101 15.11 -8.02 -1.30
CA VAL A 101 14.08 -7.86 -2.35
C VAL A 101 13.91 -6.39 -2.70
N ALA A 102 13.79 -5.52 -1.69
CA ALA A 102 13.68 -4.08 -1.88
C ALA A 102 14.89 -3.52 -2.64
N ALA A 103 16.11 -3.95 -2.31
CA ALA A 103 17.34 -3.53 -3.00
C ALA A 103 17.30 -3.90 -4.50
N ALA A 104 16.95 -5.13 -4.83
CA ALA A 104 16.85 -5.60 -6.20
C ALA A 104 15.73 -4.88 -6.98
N ALA A 105 14.59 -4.60 -6.31
CA ALA A 105 13.49 -3.85 -6.90
C ALA A 105 13.86 -2.39 -7.18
N ILE A 106 14.56 -1.72 -6.26
CA ILE A 106 15.05 -0.34 -6.44
C ILE A 106 16.07 -0.28 -7.59
N GLU A 107 16.97 -1.24 -7.69
CA GLU A 107 17.92 -1.34 -8.82
C GLU A 107 17.18 -1.54 -10.15
N ALA A 108 16.04 -2.24 -10.15
CA ALA A 108 15.17 -2.40 -11.31
C ALA A 108 14.31 -1.16 -11.62
N GLY A 109 14.30 -0.14 -10.74
CA GLY A 109 13.63 1.13 -10.94
C GLY A 109 12.45 1.42 -10.01
N ALA A 110 12.22 0.64 -8.95
CA ALA A 110 11.18 0.95 -7.96
C ALA A 110 11.45 2.29 -7.26
N ASP A 111 10.40 3.06 -7.06
CA ASP A 111 10.43 4.44 -6.54
C ASP A 111 9.98 4.53 -5.07
N LEU A 112 9.33 3.47 -4.55
CA LEU A 112 8.78 3.40 -3.22
C LEU A 112 8.89 1.97 -2.66
N VAL A 113 9.17 1.84 -1.37
CA VAL A 113 9.08 0.59 -0.63
C VAL A 113 7.84 0.61 0.25
N ASN A 114 6.93 -0.34 0.03
CA ASN A 114 5.74 -0.57 0.85
C ASN A 114 6.04 -1.72 1.82
N ASP A 115 6.33 -1.40 3.09
CA ASP A 115 6.75 -2.36 4.10
C ASP A 115 5.64 -2.63 5.11
N ILE A 116 5.04 -3.82 5.05
CA ILE A 116 3.95 -4.24 5.95
C ILE A 116 4.38 -4.42 7.42
N TRP A 117 5.66 -4.37 7.73
CA TRP A 117 6.19 -4.41 9.10
C TRP A 117 6.75 -3.07 9.58
N GLY A 118 6.65 -1.99 8.77
CA GLY A 118 7.06 -0.67 9.19
C GLY A 118 8.52 -0.57 9.64
N LEU A 119 9.43 -1.22 8.94
CA LEU A 119 10.88 -1.30 9.22
C LEU A 119 11.27 -2.19 10.41
N LYS A 120 10.33 -2.86 11.07
CA LYS A 120 10.62 -3.65 12.28
C LYS A 120 11.09 -5.08 11.97
N TYR A 121 10.80 -5.62 10.78
CA TYR A 121 11.14 -7.01 10.44
C TYR A 121 12.61 -7.19 10.05
N ASP A 122 13.09 -6.37 9.12
CA ASP A 122 14.46 -6.44 8.59
C ASP A 122 15.23 -5.17 8.96
N SER A 123 16.21 -5.30 9.85
CA SER A 123 17.01 -4.18 10.35
C SER A 123 17.82 -3.43 9.29
N LYS A 124 18.01 -4.01 8.10
CA LYS A 124 18.72 -3.39 6.98
C LYS A 124 17.80 -2.50 6.12
N MET A 125 16.48 -2.65 6.23
CA MET A 125 15.53 -1.96 5.36
C MET A 125 15.62 -0.44 5.50
N ALA A 126 15.62 0.09 6.71
CA ALA A 126 15.69 1.52 6.96
C ALA A 126 16.95 2.17 6.37
N GLY A 127 18.11 1.52 6.56
CA GLY A 127 19.38 1.99 5.99
C GLY A 127 19.39 1.96 4.45
N LEU A 128 18.79 0.96 3.84
CA LEU A 128 18.64 0.87 2.39
C LEU A 128 17.80 2.04 1.84
N ILE A 129 16.63 2.29 2.44
CA ILE A 129 15.73 3.38 2.02
C ILE A 129 16.41 4.74 2.18
N ALA A 130 17.08 4.97 3.33
CA ALA A 130 17.83 6.20 3.57
C ALA A 130 18.93 6.43 2.53
N LYS A 131 19.71 5.39 2.22
CA LYS A 131 20.82 5.44 1.25
C LYS A 131 20.33 5.72 -0.19
N THR A 132 19.22 5.12 -0.59
CA THR A 132 18.69 5.23 -1.95
C THR A 132 17.80 6.46 -2.14
N GLY A 133 17.25 7.01 -1.06
CA GLY A 133 16.38 8.18 -1.08
C GLY A 133 14.99 7.93 -1.67
N VAL A 134 14.59 6.68 -1.89
CA VAL A 134 13.23 6.33 -2.33
C VAL A 134 12.22 6.63 -1.24
N ALA A 135 10.96 6.78 -1.63
CA ALA A 135 9.88 6.92 -0.64
C ALA A 135 9.60 5.58 0.06
N CYS A 136 8.93 5.63 1.20
CA CYS A 136 8.47 4.43 1.90
C CYS A 136 7.06 4.61 2.46
N CYS A 137 6.32 3.51 2.49
CA CYS A 137 5.06 3.38 3.20
C CYS A 137 5.28 2.41 4.36
N LEU A 138 5.10 2.89 5.57
CA LEU A 138 5.33 2.15 6.81
C LEU A 138 3.98 1.75 7.40
N MET A 139 3.69 0.44 7.41
CA MET A 139 2.42 -0.08 7.88
C MET A 139 2.51 -0.51 9.34
N HIS A 140 1.47 -0.16 10.11
CA HIS A 140 1.26 -0.73 11.43
C HIS A 140 0.94 -2.22 11.32
N ASN A 141 1.75 -3.05 11.95
CA ASN A 141 1.54 -4.48 12.07
C ASN A 141 1.89 -4.95 13.47
N HIS A 142 1.22 -5.99 13.94
CA HIS A 142 1.45 -6.61 15.23
C HIS A 142 1.31 -8.13 15.10
N GLU A 143 2.09 -8.89 15.87
CA GLU A 143 2.10 -10.36 15.78
C GLU A 143 0.80 -11.01 16.27
N ASN A 144 0.10 -10.32 17.19
CA ASN A 144 -1.16 -10.79 17.80
C ASN A 144 -2.15 -9.63 17.93
N THR A 145 -3.25 -9.86 18.65
CA THR A 145 -4.30 -8.86 18.91
C THR A 145 -4.33 -8.40 20.37
N ASP A 146 -3.24 -8.64 21.12
CA ASP A 146 -3.16 -8.37 22.56
C ASP A 146 -2.66 -6.93 22.80
N TYR A 147 -3.59 -5.98 22.80
CA TYR A 147 -3.34 -4.58 23.14
C TYR A 147 -3.86 -4.29 24.55
N GLN A 148 -3.17 -3.43 25.31
CA GLN A 148 -3.68 -2.90 26.58
C GLN A 148 -4.70 -1.79 26.33
N ASN A 149 -4.36 -0.88 25.41
CA ASN A 149 -5.23 0.16 24.88
C ASN A 149 -4.96 0.27 23.38
N PHE A 150 -5.84 -0.29 22.56
CA PHE A 150 -5.60 -0.46 21.14
C PHE A 150 -5.16 0.82 20.43
N LEU A 151 -5.90 1.93 20.58
CA LEU A 151 -5.56 3.16 19.86
C LEU A 151 -4.26 3.81 20.37
N ALA A 152 -3.99 3.75 21.67
CA ALA A 152 -2.76 4.27 22.23
C ALA A 152 -1.55 3.44 21.78
N ASP A 153 -1.64 2.12 21.91
CA ASP A 153 -0.59 1.18 21.52
C ASP A 153 -0.33 1.27 20.00
N PHE A 154 -1.39 1.37 19.19
CA PHE A 154 -1.32 1.59 17.75
C PHE A 154 -0.54 2.85 17.39
N MET A 155 -0.83 3.97 18.06
CA MET A 155 -0.13 5.23 17.82
C MET A 155 1.34 5.17 18.24
N ASP A 156 1.63 4.48 19.33
CA ASP A 156 3.01 4.31 19.82
C ASP A 156 3.82 3.39 18.90
N ASP A 157 3.22 2.33 18.36
CA ASP A 157 3.83 1.47 17.34
C ASP A 157 4.19 2.24 16.06
N LEU A 158 3.32 3.13 15.60
CA LEU A 158 3.61 3.97 14.43
C LEU A 158 4.70 5.01 14.72
N LYS A 159 4.73 5.61 15.93
CA LYS A 159 5.82 6.49 16.35
C LYS A 159 7.16 5.77 16.35
N GLU A 160 7.18 4.51 16.78
CA GLU A 160 8.39 3.67 16.73
C GLU A 160 8.85 3.46 15.28
N CYS A 161 7.95 3.11 14.34
CA CYS A 161 8.28 3.00 12.92
C CYS A 161 8.89 4.30 12.37
N VAL A 162 8.30 5.44 12.69
CA VAL A 162 8.81 6.77 12.32
C VAL A 162 10.18 7.03 12.94
N GLN A 163 10.38 6.67 14.22
CA GLN A 163 11.66 6.86 14.90
C GLN A 163 12.78 6.03 14.24
N ILE A 164 12.50 4.76 13.90
CA ILE A 164 13.44 3.90 13.14
C ILE A 164 13.82 4.57 11.82
N ALA A 165 12.84 5.10 11.09
CA ALA A 165 13.08 5.78 9.83
C ALA A 165 13.97 7.02 10.00
N LYS A 166 13.70 7.85 11.00
CA LYS A 166 14.47 9.08 11.29
C LYS A 166 15.88 8.77 11.74
N ASP A 167 16.06 7.78 12.60
CA ASP A 167 17.38 7.36 13.08
C ASP A 167 18.28 6.83 11.95
N ALA A 168 17.67 6.22 10.93
CA ALA A 168 18.37 5.80 9.73
C ALA A 168 18.66 6.94 8.74
N GLY A 169 18.07 8.12 8.92
CA GLY A 169 18.25 9.29 8.05
C GLY A 169 17.25 9.39 6.90
N ILE A 170 16.11 8.69 6.98
CA ILE A 170 15.00 8.86 6.00
C ILE A 170 14.36 10.24 6.22
N ALA A 171 14.26 11.05 5.16
CA ALA A 171 13.66 12.37 5.24
C ALA A 171 12.13 12.30 5.46
N ASP A 172 11.58 13.24 6.23
CA ASP A 172 10.14 13.27 6.56
C ASP A 172 9.23 13.30 5.33
N ASP A 173 9.66 13.97 4.26
CA ASP A 173 8.91 14.06 3.00
C ASP A 173 8.94 12.78 2.15
N ARG A 174 9.57 11.72 2.64
CA ARG A 174 9.66 10.38 2.04
C ARG A 174 8.77 9.35 2.71
N ILE A 175 8.13 9.68 3.83
CA ILE A 175 7.39 8.74 4.67
C ILE A 175 5.88 8.88 4.44
N ILE A 176 5.24 7.73 4.23
CA ILE A 176 3.78 7.53 4.22
C ILE A 176 3.49 6.53 5.34
N LEU A 177 2.37 6.67 6.05
CA LEU A 177 1.93 5.74 7.07
C LEU A 177 0.66 5.00 6.65
N ASP A 178 0.57 3.71 6.97
CA ASP A 178 -0.59 2.86 6.70
C ASP A 178 -1.12 2.27 8.03
N PRO A 179 -2.42 2.37 8.34
CA PRO A 179 -2.99 1.84 9.57
C PRO A 179 -2.97 0.31 9.69
N GLY A 180 -2.68 -0.41 8.59
CA GLY A 180 -2.57 -1.86 8.62
C GLY A 180 -3.90 -2.57 8.90
N VAL A 181 -4.99 -2.14 8.26
CA VAL A 181 -6.28 -2.84 8.34
C VAL A 181 -6.11 -4.31 7.94
N GLY A 182 -6.56 -5.22 8.80
CA GLY A 182 -6.43 -6.68 8.58
C GLY A 182 -5.13 -7.31 9.08
N PHE A 183 -4.26 -6.54 9.76
CA PHE A 183 -2.99 -7.03 10.30
C PHE A 183 -2.93 -6.81 11.82
N GLY A 184 -2.77 -7.90 12.58
CA GLY A 184 -2.68 -7.86 14.03
C GLY A 184 -3.87 -7.16 14.71
N LYS A 185 -5.08 -7.29 14.16
CA LYS A 185 -6.29 -6.61 14.63
C LYS A 185 -7.50 -7.53 14.58
N THR A 186 -8.36 -7.44 15.59
CA THR A 186 -9.69 -8.05 15.55
C THR A 186 -10.60 -7.35 14.54
N TYR A 187 -11.77 -7.90 14.28
CA TYR A 187 -12.79 -7.27 13.45
C TYR A 187 -13.16 -5.87 13.97
N GLU A 188 -13.43 -5.76 15.28
CA GLU A 188 -13.80 -4.51 15.94
C GLU A 188 -12.67 -3.47 15.86
N MET A 189 -11.43 -3.89 16.08
CA MET A 189 -10.25 -3.01 15.95
C MET A 189 -10.07 -2.49 14.53
N ASN A 190 -10.37 -3.32 13.51
CA ASN A 190 -10.33 -2.87 12.13
C ASN A 190 -11.41 -1.82 11.82
N LEU A 191 -12.61 -1.98 12.33
CA LEU A 191 -13.67 -0.97 12.22
C LEU A 191 -13.29 0.30 12.97
N GLU A 192 -12.78 0.17 14.19
CA GLU A 192 -12.38 1.30 15.02
C GLU A 192 -11.28 2.13 14.37
N ILE A 193 -10.23 1.51 13.82
CA ILE A 193 -9.14 2.27 13.21
C ILE A 193 -9.56 2.95 11.90
N ILE A 194 -10.47 2.35 11.13
CA ILE A 194 -11.05 3.01 9.96
C ILE A 194 -11.88 4.22 10.39
N ASP A 195 -12.70 4.09 11.45
CA ASP A 195 -13.50 5.19 11.98
C ASP A 195 -12.64 6.32 12.56
N LYS A 196 -11.52 5.99 13.16
CA LYS A 196 -10.61 6.94 13.84
C LYS A 196 -9.37 7.33 13.03
N LEU A 197 -9.38 7.16 11.71
CA LEU A 197 -8.22 7.45 10.85
C LEU A 197 -7.61 8.83 11.08
N GLU A 198 -8.42 9.81 11.46
CA GLU A 198 -7.96 11.17 11.75
C GLU A 198 -6.92 11.28 12.86
N ILE A 199 -6.84 10.32 13.79
CA ILE A 199 -5.80 10.33 14.84
C ILE A 199 -4.39 10.26 14.25
N MET A 200 -4.23 9.62 13.10
CA MET A 200 -2.93 9.51 12.43
C MET A 200 -2.38 10.86 11.95
N LYS A 201 -3.25 11.89 11.80
CA LYS A 201 -2.83 13.25 11.46
C LYS A 201 -1.90 13.88 12.53
N GLU A 202 -2.01 13.43 13.77
CA GLU A 202 -1.13 13.87 14.86
C GLU A 202 0.33 13.53 14.62
N LEU A 203 0.61 12.50 13.81
CA LEU A 203 1.97 12.09 13.43
C LEU A 203 2.57 12.98 12.34
N GLY A 204 1.76 13.75 11.61
CA GLY A 204 2.22 14.71 10.61
C GLY A 204 2.62 14.12 9.24
N TYR A 205 2.31 12.86 8.98
CA TYR A 205 2.63 12.17 7.73
C TYR A 205 1.38 11.86 6.90
N PRO A 206 1.49 11.78 5.56
CA PRO A 206 0.39 11.34 4.72
C PRO A 206 0.00 9.89 5.04
N VAL A 207 -1.31 9.60 4.94
CA VAL A 207 -1.88 8.28 5.23
C VAL A 207 -2.28 7.59 3.94
N LEU A 208 -1.90 6.33 3.82
CA LEU A 208 -2.38 5.38 2.83
C LEU A 208 -3.36 4.41 3.50
N LEU A 209 -4.55 4.24 2.93
CA LEU A 209 -5.56 3.30 3.40
C LEU A 209 -5.66 2.10 2.46
N GLY A 210 -5.38 0.90 2.97
CA GLY A 210 -5.48 -0.37 2.24
C GLY A 210 -6.55 -1.28 2.82
N THR A 211 -7.79 -1.19 2.33
CA THR A 211 -8.93 -2.01 2.78
C THR A 211 -9.48 -2.95 1.70
N SER A 212 -8.98 -2.85 0.48
CA SER A 212 -9.54 -3.48 -0.70
C SER A 212 -9.74 -4.99 -0.54
N ARG A 213 -11.01 -5.41 -0.62
CA ARG A 213 -11.48 -6.80 -0.52
C ARG A 213 -11.09 -7.54 0.77
N LYS A 214 -10.69 -6.80 1.82
CA LYS A 214 -10.25 -7.40 3.09
C LYS A 214 -11.39 -8.02 3.88
N SER A 215 -11.01 -8.87 4.85
CA SER A 215 -11.95 -9.63 5.68
C SER A 215 -12.91 -8.76 6.48
N VAL A 216 -12.51 -7.56 6.90
CA VAL A 216 -13.41 -6.62 7.59
C VAL A 216 -14.65 -6.31 6.75
N ILE A 217 -14.51 -6.15 5.43
CA ILE A 217 -15.64 -5.94 4.52
C ILE A 217 -16.47 -7.22 4.39
N GLY A 218 -15.79 -8.37 4.19
CA GLY A 218 -16.47 -9.65 4.05
C GLY A 218 -17.27 -10.05 5.28
N LEU A 219 -16.75 -9.79 6.47
CA LEU A 219 -17.43 -10.08 7.75
C LEU A 219 -18.60 -9.11 7.98
N THR A 220 -18.47 -7.86 7.58
CA THR A 220 -19.56 -6.86 7.71
C THR A 220 -20.73 -7.17 6.79
N LEU A 221 -20.45 -7.57 5.54
CA LEU A 221 -21.47 -7.71 4.50
C LEU A 221 -21.90 -9.19 4.26
N ASP A 222 -21.20 -10.14 4.90
CA ASP A 222 -21.34 -11.58 4.66
C ASP A 222 -21.13 -11.95 3.18
N LEU A 223 -20.01 -11.44 2.59
CA LEU A 223 -19.72 -11.58 1.17
C LEU A 223 -18.37 -12.28 0.91
N PRO A 224 -18.27 -13.11 -0.15
CA PRO A 224 -17.02 -13.66 -0.64
C PRO A 224 -16.10 -12.56 -1.19
N VAL A 225 -14.83 -12.86 -1.38
CA VAL A 225 -13.78 -11.88 -1.74
C VAL A 225 -14.11 -11.13 -3.04
N GLU A 226 -14.69 -11.83 -4.01
CA GLU A 226 -15.01 -11.31 -5.34
C GLU A 226 -16.14 -10.28 -5.33
N GLU A 227 -16.98 -10.28 -4.30
CA GLU A 227 -18.17 -9.43 -4.17
C GLU A 227 -17.98 -8.27 -3.17
N ARG A 228 -16.73 -7.95 -2.78
CA ARG A 228 -16.43 -6.92 -1.75
C ARG A 228 -16.13 -5.54 -2.31
N GLU A 229 -16.38 -5.29 -3.59
CA GLU A 229 -15.96 -4.04 -4.23
C GLU A 229 -16.78 -2.84 -3.75
N GLU A 230 -18.10 -2.97 -3.57
CA GLU A 230 -18.93 -1.90 -3.03
C GLU A 230 -18.48 -1.51 -1.62
N GLY A 231 -18.18 -2.50 -0.76
CA GLY A 231 -17.61 -2.24 0.57
C GLY A 231 -16.24 -1.57 0.51
N THR A 232 -15.41 -1.95 -0.47
CA THR A 232 -14.12 -1.27 -0.73
C THR A 232 -14.36 0.20 -1.09
N MET A 233 -15.27 0.50 -2.00
CA MET A 233 -15.60 1.88 -2.37
C MET A 233 -16.11 2.71 -1.20
N VAL A 234 -16.95 2.13 -0.32
CA VAL A 234 -17.42 2.81 0.90
C VAL A 234 -16.22 3.19 1.79
N THR A 235 -15.28 2.27 2.02
CA THR A 235 -14.07 2.58 2.80
C THR A 235 -13.15 3.59 2.10
N THR A 236 -13.10 3.60 0.78
CA THR A 236 -12.39 4.63 0.00
C THR A 236 -13.01 6.01 0.20
N VAL A 237 -14.35 6.13 0.09
CA VAL A 237 -15.07 7.38 0.35
C VAL A 237 -14.80 7.88 1.76
N TYR A 238 -14.86 6.97 2.75
CA TYR A 238 -14.59 7.28 4.15
C TYR A 238 -13.15 7.77 4.34
N GLY A 239 -12.17 7.09 3.74
CA GLY A 239 -10.76 7.49 3.76
C GLY A 239 -10.53 8.88 3.16
N VAL A 240 -11.19 9.22 2.04
CA VAL A 240 -11.12 10.56 1.44
C VAL A 240 -11.65 11.61 2.41
N GLN A 241 -12.80 11.38 3.04
CA GLN A 241 -13.38 12.29 4.03
C GLN A 241 -12.49 12.47 5.26
N LYS A 242 -11.81 11.40 5.69
CA LYS A 242 -10.84 11.43 6.80
C LYS A 242 -9.48 12.04 6.39
N GLY A 243 -9.27 12.34 5.11
CA GLY A 243 -8.08 13.03 4.60
C GLY A 243 -6.92 12.11 4.25
N CYS A 244 -7.17 10.85 3.92
CA CYS A 244 -6.15 9.97 3.37
C CYS A 244 -5.58 10.52 2.07
N ALA A 245 -4.26 10.48 1.92
CA ALA A 245 -3.56 10.92 0.73
C ALA A 245 -3.54 9.84 -0.37
N PHE A 246 -3.59 8.58 0.03
CA PHE A 246 -3.56 7.42 -0.87
C PHE A 246 -4.59 6.37 -0.45
N VAL A 247 -5.11 5.64 -1.43
CA VAL A 247 -5.86 4.39 -1.24
C VAL A 247 -5.23 3.29 -2.07
N ARG A 248 -5.07 2.10 -1.48
CA ARG A 248 -4.50 0.93 -2.14
C ARG A 248 -5.60 -0.06 -2.49
N VAL A 249 -5.85 -0.27 -3.79
CA VAL A 249 -7.04 -0.97 -4.29
C VAL A 249 -6.73 -1.91 -5.46
N HIS A 250 -7.62 -2.90 -5.67
CA HIS A 250 -7.60 -3.79 -6.85
C HIS A 250 -8.33 -3.15 -8.04
N ASP A 251 -9.53 -2.58 -7.83
CA ASP A 251 -10.35 -1.96 -8.88
C ASP A 251 -10.08 -0.44 -8.95
N VAL A 252 -9.22 -0.05 -9.89
CA VAL A 252 -8.78 1.35 -10.03
C VAL A 252 -9.91 2.24 -10.50
N GLU A 253 -10.66 1.84 -11.54
CA GLU A 253 -11.66 2.69 -12.19
C GLU A 253 -12.78 3.09 -11.24
N LYS A 254 -13.38 2.13 -10.53
CA LYS A 254 -14.48 2.39 -9.60
C LYS A 254 -14.03 3.27 -8.43
N ASN A 255 -12.88 2.99 -7.86
CA ASN A 255 -12.35 3.78 -6.76
C ASN A 255 -11.95 5.19 -7.20
N LYS A 256 -11.42 5.38 -8.43
CA LYS A 256 -11.16 6.71 -9.00
C LYS A 256 -12.44 7.53 -9.14
N ARG A 257 -13.52 6.90 -9.60
CA ARG A 257 -14.85 7.54 -9.69
C ARG A 257 -15.38 7.91 -8.30
N ALA A 258 -15.26 7.01 -7.32
CA ALA A 258 -15.66 7.26 -5.94
C ALA A 258 -14.90 8.45 -5.32
N ILE A 259 -13.57 8.52 -5.49
CA ILE A 259 -12.74 9.62 -5.02
C ILE A 259 -13.18 10.94 -5.67
N ARG A 260 -13.34 10.97 -7.00
CA ARG A 260 -13.75 12.18 -7.73
C ARG A 260 -15.10 12.70 -7.27
N MET A 261 -16.07 11.81 -7.09
CA MET A 261 -17.42 12.19 -6.63
C MET A 261 -17.39 12.71 -5.20
N THR A 262 -16.67 12.04 -4.30
CA THR A 262 -16.49 12.47 -2.90
C THR A 262 -15.84 13.85 -2.83
N ARG A 263 -14.78 14.09 -3.59
CA ARG A 263 -14.09 15.38 -3.63
C ARG A 263 -15.00 16.50 -4.17
N ALA A 264 -15.80 16.22 -5.18
CA ALA A 264 -16.77 17.20 -5.71
C ALA A 264 -17.81 17.60 -4.65
N LEU A 265 -18.33 16.62 -3.89
CA LEU A 265 -19.26 16.90 -2.78
C LEU A 265 -18.62 17.71 -1.65
N MET A 266 -17.37 17.42 -1.30
CA MET A 266 -16.64 18.15 -0.26
C MET A 266 -16.35 19.60 -0.64
N ARG A 267 -16.14 19.91 -1.92
CA ARG A 267 -15.86 21.28 -2.40
C ARG A 267 -17.08 22.19 -2.33
N GLU A 268 -18.29 21.65 -2.43
CA GLU A 268 -19.53 22.43 -2.32
C GLU A 268 -19.79 22.94 -0.88
N HIS A 269 -19.10 22.38 0.10
CA HIS A 269 -19.18 22.77 1.49
C HIS A 269 -18.06 23.71 1.96
N GLU A 270 -17.11 24.05 1.08
CA GLU A 270 -16.03 25.01 1.36
C GLU A 270 -16.34 26.44 0.88
N VAL A 271 -17.61 26.75 0.58
CA VAL A 271 -18.06 28.10 0.17
C VAL A 271 -18.62 28.87 1.36
#